data_e0dad12e2ab85b829ff1399ead8346d7
#
_entry.id   e0dad12e2ab85b829ff1399ead8346d7
#
_cell.length_a   1.000
_cell.length_b   1.000
_cell.length_c   1.000
_cell.angle_alpha   90.00
_cell.angle_beta   90.00
_cell.angle_gamma   90.00
#
_symmetry.space_group_name_H-M   'P 1'
#
loop_
_entity.id
_entity.type
_entity.pdbx_description
1 polymer ?
#
loop_
_entity_poly.entity_id
_entity_poly.type
_entity_poly.pdbx_seq_one_letter_code
_entity_poly.pdbx_strand_id
1 'polypeptide(L)'
;MDSIERQKAAIRLITHILNKAGHIQATDGMIIQLCAQIYVECQKLQAFCLRKGTTYEVQTRDGELVTKHRPEHQQLSEARAKLLQVLKELGATPNARNRIEKDVQESDELAELISGL
;
A
#
# COMPACT_ATOMS: atom_id res chain seq x y z
N MET A 1 16.29 -12.31 -4.95
CA MET A 1 14.87 -12.72 -4.95
C MET A 1 14.22 -12.20 -6.22
N ASP A 2 13.60 -13.08 -6.96
CA ASP A 2 12.95 -12.78 -8.23
C ASP A 2 11.63 -12.01 -7.99
N SER A 3 11.15 -11.30 -9.01
CA SER A 3 9.93 -10.49 -8.92
C SER A 3 8.69 -11.32 -8.59
N ILE A 4 8.62 -12.55 -9.12
CA ILE A 4 7.50 -13.47 -8.87
C ILE A 4 7.49 -13.90 -7.41
N GLU A 5 8.66 -14.21 -6.85
CA GLU A 5 8.79 -14.59 -5.44
C GLU A 5 8.45 -13.42 -4.50
N ARG A 6 8.89 -12.21 -4.85
CA ARG A 6 8.55 -11.00 -4.09
C ARG A 6 7.06 -10.74 -4.11
N GLN A 7 6.42 -10.91 -5.26
CA GLN A 7 4.98 -10.75 -5.39
C GLN A 7 4.22 -11.78 -4.55
N LYS A 8 4.63 -13.04 -4.59
CA LYS A 8 4.04 -14.11 -3.76
C LYS A 8 4.20 -13.81 -2.27
N ALA A 9 5.38 -13.35 -1.86
CA ALA A 9 5.64 -12.97 -0.48
C ALA A 9 4.76 -11.79 -0.05
N ALA A 10 4.59 -10.79 -0.90
CA ALA A 10 3.72 -9.64 -0.64
C ALA A 10 2.25 -10.06 -0.53
N ILE A 11 1.78 -10.96 -1.40
CA ILE A 11 0.41 -11.50 -1.33
C ILE A 11 0.20 -12.20 0.02
N ARG A 12 1.14 -13.02 0.44
CA ARG A 12 1.05 -13.72 1.74
C ARG A 12 1.01 -12.75 2.91
N LEU A 13 1.85 -11.71 2.87
CA LEU A 13 1.90 -10.70 3.92
C LEU A 13 0.57 -9.93 4.02
N ILE A 14 0.07 -9.44 2.90
CA ILE A 14 -1.18 -8.68 2.85
C ILE A 14 -2.35 -9.56 3.27
N THR A 15 -2.41 -10.80 2.78
CA THR A 15 -3.43 -11.78 3.17
C THR A 15 -3.41 -12.04 4.67
N HIS A 16 -2.22 -12.20 5.25
CA HIS A 16 -2.07 -12.41 6.68
C HIS A 16 -2.58 -11.21 7.49
N ILE A 17 -2.23 -10.00 7.08
CA ILE A 17 -2.69 -8.77 7.75
C ILE A 17 -4.21 -8.67 7.70
N LEU A 18 -4.81 -8.91 6.55
CA LEU A 18 -6.26 -8.83 6.36
C LEU A 18 -6.99 -9.95 7.12
N ASN A 19 -6.46 -11.17 7.15
CA ASN A 19 -7.02 -12.27 7.93
C ASN A 19 -7.03 -11.94 9.42
N LYS A 20 -5.96 -11.35 9.91
CA LYS A 20 -5.84 -10.94 11.31
C LYS A 20 -6.86 -9.87 11.66
N ALA A 21 -7.19 -9.00 10.71
CA ALA A 21 -8.22 -7.99 10.86
C ALA A 21 -9.65 -8.54 10.64
N GLY A 22 -9.78 -9.76 10.11
CA GLY A 22 -11.08 -10.42 9.91
C GLY A 22 -11.89 -9.88 8.74
N HIS A 23 -11.25 -9.25 7.74
CA HIS A 23 -11.94 -8.52 6.68
C HIS A 23 -11.75 -9.09 5.28
N ILE A 24 -11.19 -10.30 5.14
CA ILE A 24 -11.02 -10.91 3.82
C ILE A 24 -12.33 -11.51 3.32
N GLN A 25 -12.69 -11.11 2.11
CA GLN A 25 -13.79 -11.70 1.36
C GLN A 25 -13.24 -12.42 0.12
N ALA A 26 -13.99 -13.36 -0.41
CA ALA A 26 -13.57 -14.13 -1.59
C ALA A 26 -13.31 -13.24 -2.82
N THR A 27 -13.99 -12.09 -2.93
CA THR A 27 -13.87 -11.14 -4.02
C THR A 27 -12.62 -10.26 -3.93
N ASP A 28 -11.89 -10.29 -2.80
CA ASP A 28 -10.74 -9.42 -2.56
C ASP A 28 -9.45 -9.91 -3.23
N GLY A 29 -9.46 -11.13 -3.79
CA GLY A 29 -8.26 -11.72 -4.38
C GLY A 29 -7.59 -10.87 -5.45
N MET A 30 -8.36 -10.28 -6.36
CA MET A 30 -7.83 -9.41 -7.42
C MET A 30 -7.23 -8.13 -6.85
N ILE A 31 -7.89 -7.53 -5.87
CA ILE A 31 -7.42 -6.30 -5.21
C ILE A 31 -6.15 -6.59 -4.40
N ILE A 32 -6.09 -7.74 -3.74
CA ILE A 32 -4.89 -8.18 -3.02
C ILE A 32 -3.71 -8.35 -3.98
N GLN A 33 -3.93 -8.95 -5.16
CA GLN A 33 -2.89 -9.09 -6.17
C GLN A 33 -2.40 -7.72 -6.66
N LEU A 34 -3.30 -6.80 -6.95
CA LEU A 34 -2.95 -5.45 -7.37
C LEU A 34 -2.16 -4.72 -6.27
N CYS A 35 -2.60 -4.84 -5.04
CA CYS A 35 -1.91 -4.27 -3.88
C CYS A 35 -0.49 -4.83 -3.75
N ALA A 36 -0.33 -6.15 -3.92
CA ALA A 36 0.97 -6.80 -3.88
C ALA A 36 1.90 -6.32 -5.01
N GLN A 37 1.38 -6.12 -6.22
CA GLN A 37 2.15 -5.59 -7.34
C GLN A 37 2.65 -4.17 -7.05
N ILE A 38 1.79 -3.30 -6.53
CA ILE A 38 2.15 -1.93 -6.15
C ILE A 38 3.20 -1.96 -5.03
N TYR A 39 3.05 -2.84 -4.06
CA TYR A 39 4.00 -3.01 -2.95
C TYR A 39 5.40 -3.39 -3.46
N VAL A 40 5.49 -4.37 -4.37
CA VAL A 40 6.75 -4.79 -4.97
C VAL A 40 7.37 -3.66 -5.79
N GLU A 41 6.57 -2.90 -6.54
CA GLU A 41 7.03 -1.72 -7.27
C GLU A 41 7.61 -0.67 -6.33
N CYS A 42 6.96 -0.40 -5.21
CA CYS A 42 7.47 0.49 -4.17
C CYS A 42 8.82 0.00 -3.62
N GLN A 43 8.96 -1.28 -3.37
CA GLN A 43 10.23 -1.87 -2.88
C GLN A 43 11.37 -1.66 -3.87
N LYS A 44 11.10 -1.87 -5.17
CA LYS A 44 12.10 -1.68 -6.22
C LYS A 44 12.51 -0.22 -6.36
N LEU A 45 11.55 0.69 -6.37
CA LEU A 45 11.80 2.12 -6.46
C LEU A 45 12.54 2.64 -5.23
N GLN A 46 12.17 2.17 -4.05
CA GLN A 46 12.85 2.53 -2.81
C GLN A 46 14.31 2.06 -2.82
N ALA A 47 14.56 0.82 -3.23
CA ALA A 47 15.93 0.30 -3.35
C ALA A 47 16.75 1.11 -4.36
N PHE A 48 16.16 1.49 -5.47
CA PHE A 48 16.82 2.34 -6.47
C PHE A 48 17.18 3.71 -5.89
N CYS A 49 16.23 4.37 -5.22
CA CYS A 49 16.46 5.69 -4.61
C CYS A 49 17.51 5.65 -3.51
N LEU A 50 17.54 4.57 -2.70
CA LEU A 50 18.56 4.39 -1.67
C LEU A 50 19.95 4.19 -2.27
N ARG A 51 20.05 3.51 -3.41
CA ARG A 51 21.31 3.22 -4.08
C ARG A 51 21.82 4.41 -4.87
N LYS A 52 20.95 5.09 -5.61
CA LYS A 52 21.30 6.17 -6.56
C LYS A 52 21.07 7.58 -6.03
N GLY A 53 20.32 7.72 -4.93
CA GLY A 53 19.86 9.02 -4.44
C GLY A 53 18.63 9.52 -5.18
N THR A 54 18.10 10.65 -4.73
CA THR A 54 16.85 11.23 -5.27
C THR A 54 17.11 12.36 -6.26
N THR A 55 18.37 12.80 -6.36
CA THR A 55 18.77 13.89 -7.25
C THR A 55 19.99 13.49 -8.07
N TYR A 56 20.21 14.20 -9.17
CA TYR A 56 21.40 14.07 -10.00
C TYR A 56 21.76 15.44 -10.54
N GLU A 57 23.05 15.62 -10.90
CA GLU A 57 23.56 16.86 -11.44
C GLU A 57 23.67 16.76 -12.96
N VAL A 58 23.24 17.82 -13.65
CA VAL A 58 23.36 17.97 -15.10
C VAL A 58 24.07 19.27 -15.39
N GLN A 59 25.06 19.22 -16.29
CA GLN A 59 25.75 20.40 -16.77
C GLN A 59 24.95 21.02 -17.92
N THR A 60 24.59 22.30 -17.78
CA THR A 60 23.89 23.03 -18.83
C THR A 60 24.87 23.46 -19.94
N ARG A 61 24.31 23.97 -21.06
CA ARG A 61 25.13 24.49 -22.17
C ARG A 61 26.06 25.61 -21.71
N ASP A 62 25.67 26.38 -20.71
CA ASP A 62 26.45 27.49 -20.17
C ASP A 62 27.50 27.04 -19.16
N GLY A 63 27.63 25.75 -18.91
CA GLY A 63 28.59 25.18 -17.99
C GLY A 63 28.15 25.19 -16.53
N GLU A 64 26.94 25.62 -16.23
CA GLU A 64 26.42 25.61 -14.86
C GLU A 64 25.94 24.21 -14.49
N LEU A 65 26.15 23.82 -13.22
CA LEU A 65 25.63 22.59 -12.66
C LEU A 65 24.25 22.84 -12.10
N VAL A 66 23.27 22.08 -12.58
CA VAL A 66 21.89 22.14 -12.11
C VAL A 66 21.53 20.80 -11.46
N THR A 67 20.99 20.86 -10.27
CA THR A 67 20.49 19.67 -9.55
C THR A 67 19.05 19.38 -10.01
N LYS A 68 18.82 18.17 -10.50
CA LYS A 68 17.49 17.72 -10.92
C LYS A 68 17.04 16.55 -10.06
N HIS A 69 15.74 16.45 -9.85
CA HIS A 69 15.16 15.31 -9.17
C HIS A 69 15.06 14.11 -10.12
N ARG A 70 15.34 12.94 -9.59
CA ARG A 70 15.17 11.69 -10.36
C ARG A 70 13.68 11.38 -10.51
N PRO A 71 13.22 10.98 -11.72
CA PRO A 71 11.82 10.59 -11.90
C PRO A 71 11.39 9.44 -10.98
N GLU A 72 12.31 8.56 -10.62
CA GLU A 72 12.06 7.42 -9.73
C GLU A 72 11.61 7.85 -8.34
N HIS A 73 12.09 9.00 -7.85
CA HIS A 73 11.65 9.53 -6.56
C HIS A 73 10.17 9.93 -6.61
N GLN A 74 9.75 10.61 -7.67
CA GLN A 74 8.35 10.97 -7.86
C GLN A 74 7.48 9.74 -8.08
N GLN A 75 7.94 8.79 -8.88
CA GLN A 75 7.26 7.51 -9.09
C GLN A 75 7.06 6.75 -7.78
N LEU A 76 8.06 6.75 -6.90
CA LEU A 76 7.96 6.14 -5.58
C LEU A 76 6.88 6.81 -4.72
N SER A 77 6.84 8.15 -4.71
CA SER A 77 5.83 8.89 -3.96
C SER A 77 4.42 8.59 -4.47
N GLU A 78 4.24 8.54 -5.79
CA GLU A 78 2.96 8.20 -6.41
C GLU A 78 2.54 6.76 -6.10
N ALA A 79 3.48 5.82 -6.18
CA ALA A 79 3.22 4.40 -5.89
C ALA A 79 2.85 4.20 -4.42
N ARG A 80 3.52 4.90 -3.50
CA ARG A 80 3.19 4.86 -2.06
C ARG A 80 1.80 5.40 -1.80
N ALA A 81 1.40 6.49 -2.47
CA ALA A 81 0.06 7.05 -2.33
C ALA A 81 -1.02 6.07 -2.81
N LYS A 82 -0.79 5.42 -3.96
CA LYS A 82 -1.69 4.39 -4.48
C LYS A 82 -1.78 3.19 -3.55
N LEU A 83 -0.65 2.73 -3.03
CA LEU A 83 -0.59 1.61 -2.09
C LEU A 83 -1.40 1.93 -0.83
N LEU A 84 -1.20 3.11 -0.27
CA LEU A 84 -1.92 3.54 0.92
C LEU A 84 -3.43 3.59 0.68
N GLN A 85 -3.86 4.10 -0.49
CA GLN A 85 -5.26 4.17 -0.86
C GLN A 85 -5.88 2.76 -0.96
N VAL A 86 -5.22 1.84 -1.64
CA VAL A 86 -5.70 0.46 -1.78
C VAL A 86 -5.76 -0.23 -0.41
N LEU A 87 -4.75 -0.04 0.44
CA LEU A 87 -4.75 -0.59 1.79
C LEU A 87 -5.88 -0.03 2.65
N LYS A 88 -6.22 1.25 2.49
CA LYS A 88 -7.37 1.85 3.18
C LYS A 88 -8.68 1.22 2.72
N GLU A 89 -8.85 1.00 1.44
CA GLU A 89 -10.04 0.35 0.89
C GLU A 89 -10.18 -1.09 1.39
N LEU A 90 -9.06 -1.80 1.56
CA LEU A 90 -9.05 -3.16 2.12
C LEU A 90 -9.20 -3.20 3.64
N GLY A 91 -9.19 -2.05 4.32
CA GLY A 91 -9.29 -1.99 5.77
C GLY A 91 -8.01 -2.40 6.51
N ALA A 92 -6.86 -2.33 5.84
CA ALA A 92 -5.58 -2.75 6.41
C ALA A 92 -4.88 -1.64 7.21
N THR A 93 -5.31 -0.38 7.09
CA THR A 93 -4.76 0.73 7.88
C THR A 93 -5.46 0.83 9.23
N PRO A 94 -4.78 1.37 10.27
CA PRO A 94 -5.41 1.52 11.58
C PRO A 94 -6.71 2.32 11.57
N ASN A 95 -6.76 3.43 10.83
CA ASN A 95 -7.96 4.26 10.75
C ASN A 95 -9.11 3.54 10.05
N ALA A 96 -8.82 2.81 8.98
CA ALA A 96 -9.83 2.04 8.26
C ALA A 96 -10.36 0.88 9.11
N ARG A 97 -9.46 0.18 9.83
CA ARG A 97 -9.85 -0.88 10.76
C ARG A 97 -10.75 -0.37 11.88
N ASN A 98 -10.42 0.77 12.45
CA ASN A 98 -11.21 1.37 13.51
C ASN A 98 -12.62 1.73 13.03
N ARG A 99 -12.77 2.25 11.82
CA ARG A 99 -14.07 2.54 11.25
C ARG A 99 -14.90 1.26 11.04
N ILE A 100 -14.28 0.22 10.49
CA ILE A 100 -14.95 -1.06 10.24
C ILE A 100 -15.37 -1.71 11.56
N GLU A 101 -14.49 -1.75 12.54
CA GLU A 101 -14.80 -2.28 13.88
C GLU A 101 -15.94 -1.51 14.55
N LYS A 102 -15.94 -0.19 14.40
CA LYS A 102 -17.00 0.65 14.92
C LYS A 102 -18.34 0.37 14.27
N ASP A 103 -18.36 0.21 12.94
CA ASP A 103 -19.56 -0.13 12.19
C ASP A 103 -20.11 -1.52 12.59
N VAL A 104 -19.22 -2.49 12.77
CA VAL A 104 -19.60 -3.83 13.25
C VAL A 104 -20.14 -3.77 14.67
N GLN A 105 -19.51 -3.00 15.54
CA GLN A 105 -19.94 -2.85 16.93
C GLN A 105 -21.31 -2.18 17.01
N GLU A 106 -21.56 -1.13 16.25
CA GLU A 106 -22.87 -0.48 16.15
C GLU A 106 -23.95 -1.44 15.65
N SER A 107 -23.61 -2.29 14.67
CA SER A 107 -24.50 -3.32 14.14
C SER A 107 -24.83 -4.38 15.18
N ASP A 108 -23.86 -4.81 15.99
CA ASP A 108 -24.06 -5.78 17.07
C ASP A 108 -24.91 -5.20 18.19
N GLU A 109 -24.69 -3.95 18.58
CA GLU A 109 -25.51 -3.25 19.56
C GLU A 109 -26.96 -3.14 19.11
N LEU A 110 -27.17 -2.83 17.83
CA LEU A 110 -28.51 -2.77 17.25
C LEU A 110 -29.19 -4.15 17.29
N ALA A 111 -28.45 -5.20 16.94
CA ALA A 111 -28.94 -6.59 16.98
C ALA A 111 -29.33 -7.00 18.41
N GLU A 112 -28.53 -6.63 19.41
CA GLU A 112 -28.84 -6.88 20.83
C GLU A 112 -30.10 -6.14 21.27
N LEU A 113 -30.28 -4.90 20.85
CA LEU A 113 -31.48 -4.12 21.15
C LEU A 113 -32.73 -4.79 20.56
N ILE A 114 -32.63 -5.26 19.32
CA ILE A 114 -33.75 -5.94 18.63
C ILE A 114 -34.05 -7.26 19.31
N SER A 115 -33.05 -8.04 19.70
CA SER A 115 -33.27 -9.33 20.37
C SER A 115 -33.80 -9.21 21.79
N GLY A 116 -33.59 -8.06 22.46
CA GLY A 116 -34.13 -7.77 23.77
C GLY A 116 -35.57 -7.30 23.81
N LEU A 117 -36.15 -7.08 22.63
CA LEU A 117 -37.54 -6.75 22.49
C LEU A 117 -38.40 -8.02 22.42
#